data_07b980cfaeae7bea3e395ea482c08bbb
#
_entry.id   07b980cfaeae7bea3e395ea482c08bbb
#
_cell.length_a   1.000
_cell.length_b   1.000
_cell.length_c   1.000
_cell.angle_alpha   90.00
_cell.angle_beta   90.00
_cell.angle_gamma   90.00
#
_symmetry.space_group_name_H-M   'P 1'
#
loop_
_entity.id
_entity.type
_entity.pdbx_description
1 polymer ?
#
loop_
_entity_poly.entity_id
_entity_poly.type
_entity_poly.pdbx_seq_one_letter_code
_entity_poly.pdbx_strand_id
1 'polypeptide(L)'
;EVTDNFLLAVESKLRDLAPDAANPLECYLYINNQVRTANVQTLREIGRDSASAMLWSGAFERLPRSAPRAGFGDHRFFNYQGKLVGESYHLGFDLASVRNAEVPAANSGRVVFCGNLGIYGNLIVIDHGLGLMSLYSHLNDQLVKAGDVVQKGQIIAHTGSTGLAFGDHLHFGILVGGVEVTPLEWLDPKWIKDNVTGRIDASMTQQ
;
A
#
# COMPACT_ATOMS: atom_id res chain seq x y z
N GLU A 1 5.58 -15.07 16.56
CA GLU A 1 6.88 -15.06 17.27
C GLU A 1 7.94 -14.42 16.42
N VAL A 2 8.67 -13.46 16.96
CA VAL A 2 9.83 -12.82 16.32
C VAL A 2 11.05 -13.66 16.67
N THR A 3 11.81 -14.09 15.67
CA THR A 3 13.00 -14.92 15.83
C THR A 3 14.28 -14.12 15.57
N ASP A 4 15.43 -14.56 16.07
CA ASP A 4 16.71 -13.92 15.79
C ASP A 4 17.00 -13.88 14.28
N ASN A 5 16.68 -14.95 13.55
CA ASN A 5 16.82 -14.97 12.09
C ASN A 5 15.98 -13.92 11.40
N PHE A 6 14.75 -13.69 11.87
CA PHE A 6 13.90 -12.63 11.35
C PHE A 6 14.51 -11.25 11.64
N LEU A 7 14.95 -11.01 12.87
CA LEU A 7 15.59 -9.74 13.26
C LEU A 7 16.85 -9.45 12.45
N LEU A 8 17.72 -10.45 12.26
CA LEU A 8 18.91 -10.33 11.41
C LEU A 8 18.57 -10.05 9.95
N ALA A 9 17.49 -10.67 9.43
CA ALA A 9 17.04 -10.41 8.08
C ALA A 9 16.49 -8.96 7.91
N VAL A 10 15.76 -8.45 8.90
CA VAL A 10 15.32 -7.05 8.93
C VAL A 10 16.52 -6.12 8.95
N GLU A 11 17.45 -6.33 9.87
CA GLU A 11 18.65 -5.51 10.01
C GLU A 11 19.46 -5.50 8.72
N SER A 12 19.76 -6.67 8.17
CA SER A 12 20.51 -6.80 6.90
C SER A 12 19.88 -6.02 5.75
N LYS A 13 18.57 -5.91 5.73
CA LYS A 13 17.82 -5.33 4.61
C LYS A 13 17.51 -3.84 4.79
N LEU A 14 17.30 -3.40 6.03
CA LEU A 14 16.72 -2.10 6.34
C LEU A 14 17.54 -1.31 7.37
N ARG A 15 18.79 -1.68 7.61
CA ARG A 15 19.68 -1.02 8.58
C ARG A 15 19.78 0.48 8.35
N ASP A 16 19.79 0.92 7.11
CA ASP A 16 19.90 2.34 6.74
C ASP A 16 18.71 3.18 7.25
N LEU A 17 17.56 2.53 7.52
CA LEU A 17 16.39 3.20 8.11
C LEU A 17 16.49 3.38 9.63
N ALA A 18 17.43 2.71 10.29
CA ALA A 18 17.65 2.74 11.73
C ALA A 18 19.17 2.77 12.05
N PRO A 19 19.91 3.80 11.61
CA PRO A 19 21.38 3.82 11.68
C PRO A 19 21.92 3.75 13.10
N ASP A 20 21.21 4.31 14.08
CA ASP A 20 21.63 4.40 15.48
C ASP A 20 21.23 3.19 16.34
N ALA A 21 20.51 2.20 15.77
CA ALA A 21 20.10 1.02 16.53
C ALA A 21 21.30 0.18 16.95
N ALA A 22 21.39 -0.16 18.25
CA ALA A 22 22.54 -0.87 18.81
C ALA A 22 22.53 -2.39 18.51
N ASN A 23 21.35 -2.95 18.17
CA ASN A 23 21.18 -4.37 17.92
C ASN A 23 19.98 -4.65 16.97
N PRO A 24 19.83 -5.88 16.45
CA PRO A 24 18.77 -6.20 15.50
C PRO A 24 17.34 -5.99 16.04
N LEU A 25 17.12 -6.20 17.34
CA LEU A 25 15.80 -5.96 17.95
C LEU A 25 15.45 -4.47 17.97
N GLU A 26 16.39 -3.62 18.40
CA GLU A 26 16.20 -2.16 18.35
C GLU A 26 15.99 -1.65 16.93
N CYS A 27 16.74 -2.17 15.97
CA CYS A 27 16.57 -1.87 14.55
C CYS A 27 15.13 -2.18 14.10
N TYR A 28 14.63 -3.38 14.38
CA TYR A 28 13.26 -3.77 14.06
C TYR A 28 12.21 -2.89 14.74
N LEU A 29 12.36 -2.63 16.04
CA LEU A 29 11.40 -1.83 16.80
C LEU A 29 11.35 -0.38 16.30
N TYR A 30 12.51 0.20 16.00
CA TYR A 30 12.57 1.54 15.41
C TYR A 30 11.84 1.60 14.06
N ILE A 31 12.10 0.62 13.18
CA ILE A 31 11.47 0.54 11.86
C ILE A 31 9.96 0.33 12.00
N ASN A 32 9.53 -0.60 12.88
CA ASN A 32 8.11 -0.91 13.04
C ASN A 32 7.30 0.23 13.68
N ASN A 33 7.93 1.10 14.45
CA ASN A 33 7.27 2.22 15.13
C ASN A 33 7.54 3.56 14.43
N GLN A 34 8.77 4.09 14.51
CA GLN A 34 9.09 5.44 14.04
C GLN A 34 9.02 5.55 12.53
N VAL A 35 9.67 4.62 11.79
CA VAL A 35 9.67 4.67 10.33
C VAL A 35 8.26 4.42 9.79
N ARG A 36 7.53 3.45 10.34
CA ARG A 36 6.13 3.19 9.96
C ARG A 36 5.25 4.43 10.17
N THR A 37 5.34 5.08 11.33
CA THR A 37 4.57 6.28 11.63
C THR A 37 4.90 7.42 10.67
N ALA A 38 6.18 7.65 10.38
CA ALA A 38 6.62 8.66 9.42
C ALA A 38 6.11 8.36 7.99
N ASN A 39 6.13 7.08 7.57
CA ASN A 39 5.63 6.70 6.25
C ASN A 39 4.10 6.90 6.13
N VAL A 40 3.33 6.55 7.16
CA VAL A 40 1.87 6.83 7.18
C VAL A 40 1.62 8.34 7.11
N GLN A 41 2.39 9.15 7.82
CA GLN A 41 2.28 10.61 7.74
C GLN A 41 2.57 11.12 6.32
N THR A 42 3.60 10.61 5.65
CA THR A 42 3.89 10.94 4.25
C THR A 42 2.72 10.59 3.32
N LEU A 43 2.10 9.41 3.49
CA LEU A 43 0.91 9.03 2.72
C LEU A 43 -0.27 9.98 2.96
N ARG A 44 -0.49 10.43 4.19
CA ARG A 44 -1.51 11.42 4.53
C ARG A 44 -1.25 12.77 3.85
N GLU A 45 0.00 13.18 3.75
CA GLU A 45 0.40 14.41 3.06
C GLU A 45 0.18 14.30 1.56
N ILE A 46 0.58 13.18 0.93
CA ILE A 46 0.29 12.89 -0.47
C ILE A 46 -1.22 12.91 -0.73
N GLY A 47 -2.02 12.35 0.18
CA GLY A 47 -3.47 12.26 0.04
C GLY A 47 -4.23 13.59 0.16
N ARG A 48 -3.57 14.68 0.56
CA ARG A 48 -4.19 16.02 0.65
C ARG A 48 -4.32 16.73 -0.70
N ASP A 49 -3.46 16.38 -1.66
CA ASP A 49 -3.46 16.98 -3.00
C ASP A 49 -4.02 15.96 -4.01
N SER A 50 -5.31 16.05 -4.27
CA SER A 50 -6.01 15.18 -5.20
C SER A 50 -6.76 16.01 -6.24
N ALA A 51 -6.87 15.46 -7.45
CA ALA A 51 -7.65 16.07 -8.52
C ALA A 51 -9.11 16.30 -8.08
N SER A 52 -9.67 17.45 -8.44
CA SER A 52 -11.05 17.82 -8.13
C SER A 52 -12.10 17.09 -8.99
N ALA A 53 -11.66 16.36 -10.02
CA ALA A 53 -12.52 15.58 -10.90
C ALA A 53 -12.27 14.08 -10.69
N MET A 54 -13.30 13.26 -10.83
CA MET A 54 -13.20 11.80 -10.84
C MET A 54 -12.44 11.33 -12.09
N LEU A 55 -11.34 10.60 -11.91
CA LEU A 55 -10.47 10.09 -12.98
C LEU A 55 -10.64 8.59 -13.23
N TRP A 56 -11.52 7.93 -12.51
CA TRP A 56 -11.75 6.49 -12.54
C TRP A 56 -13.18 6.13 -12.92
N SER A 57 -13.40 4.86 -13.27
CA SER A 57 -14.75 4.34 -13.53
C SER A 57 -14.88 2.85 -13.16
N GLY A 58 -16.06 2.47 -12.68
CA GLY A 58 -16.37 1.08 -12.28
C GLY A 58 -15.49 0.59 -11.12
N ALA A 59 -15.49 -0.73 -10.90
CA ALA A 59 -14.72 -1.34 -9.84
C ALA A 59 -13.21 -1.29 -10.11
N PHE A 60 -12.42 -1.25 -9.04
CA PHE A 60 -10.97 -1.42 -9.10
C PHE A 60 -10.61 -2.88 -9.39
N GLU A 61 -9.49 -3.12 -10.04
CA GLU A 61 -9.03 -4.45 -10.37
C GLU A 61 -7.99 -4.94 -9.37
N ARG A 62 -8.14 -6.19 -8.97
CA ARG A 62 -7.16 -6.88 -8.14
C ARG A 62 -6.00 -7.39 -9.00
N LEU A 63 -4.82 -7.57 -8.41
CA LEU A 63 -3.69 -8.25 -9.05
C LEU A 63 -4.17 -9.58 -9.68
N PRO A 64 -3.99 -9.78 -10.98
CA PRO A 64 -4.45 -10.98 -11.68
C PRO A 64 -3.83 -12.26 -11.10
N ARG A 65 -4.60 -13.35 -11.08
CA ARG A 65 -4.14 -14.68 -10.63
C ARG A 65 -3.47 -14.67 -9.26
N SER A 66 -3.89 -13.75 -8.37
CA SER A 66 -3.35 -13.61 -7.03
C SER A 66 -4.22 -14.31 -5.98
N ALA A 67 -3.55 -14.80 -4.93
CA ALA A 67 -4.18 -15.30 -3.72
C ALA A 67 -3.99 -14.32 -2.56
N PRO A 68 -5.04 -14.05 -1.75
CA PRO A 68 -4.92 -13.27 -0.53
C PRO A 68 -3.94 -13.91 0.46
N ARG A 69 -3.12 -13.08 1.13
CA ARG A 69 -2.19 -13.51 2.20
C ARG A 69 -2.50 -12.85 3.53
N ALA A 70 -2.75 -11.54 3.52
CA ALA A 70 -3.12 -10.80 4.72
C ALA A 70 -4.19 -9.77 4.36
N GLY A 71 -5.15 -9.59 5.26
CA GLY A 71 -6.28 -8.68 5.11
C GLY A 71 -5.99 -7.30 5.71
N PHE A 72 -6.85 -6.34 5.32
CA PHE A 72 -6.87 -5.02 5.96
C PHE A 72 -7.39 -5.15 7.40
N GLY A 73 -6.71 -4.46 8.33
CA GLY A 73 -7.08 -4.45 9.74
C GLY A 73 -6.52 -5.63 10.55
N ASP A 74 -5.74 -6.54 9.95
CA ASP A 74 -5.07 -7.61 10.70
C ASP A 74 -4.21 -7.02 11.82
N HIS A 75 -4.57 -7.29 13.07
CA HIS A 75 -3.82 -6.86 14.23
C HIS A 75 -2.69 -7.85 14.53
N ARG A 76 -1.46 -7.39 14.45
CA ARG A 76 -0.25 -8.21 14.61
C ARG A 76 0.43 -7.90 15.92
N PHE A 77 0.64 -8.93 16.76
CA PHE A 77 1.41 -8.86 17.99
C PHE A 77 2.78 -9.49 17.78
N PHE A 78 3.82 -8.79 18.19
CA PHE A 78 5.20 -9.22 18.04
C PHE A 78 5.77 -9.67 19.40
N ASN A 79 5.96 -10.98 19.53
CA ASN A 79 6.55 -11.56 20.74
C ASN A 79 7.99 -11.98 20.45
N TYR A 80 8.93 -11.60 21.31
CA TYR A 80 10.32 -11.99 21.27
C TYR A 80 10.74 -12.52 22.62
N GLN A 81 11.30 -13.75 22.65
CA GLN A 81 11.68 -14.45 23.88
C GLN A 81 10.57 -14.45 24.97
N GLY A 82 9.34 -14.70 24.54
CA GLY A 82 8.18 -14.79 25.41
C GLY A 82 7.63 -13.45 25.91
N LYS A 83 8.14 -12.31 25.44
CA LYS A 83 7.65 -10.97 25.81
C LYS A 83 7.04 -10.27 24.59
N LEU A 84 5.92 -9.59 24.81
CA LEU A 84 5.35 -8.68 23.81
C LEU A 84 6.29 -7.49 23.65
N VAL A 85 6.84 -7.30 22.42
CA VAL A 85 7.79 -6.23 22.11
C VAL A 85 7.21 -5.17 21.16
N GLY A 86 6.04 -5.42 20.58
CA GLY A 86 5.38 -4.44 19.72
C GLY A 86 4.11 -4.98 19.10
N GLU A 87 3.39 -4.09 18.44
CA GLU A 87 2.18 -4.42 17.68
C GLU A 87 2.09 -3.55 16.42
N SER A 88 1.29 -3.95 15.47
CA SER A 88 0.92 -3.12 14.30
C SER A 88 -0.38 -3.60 13.68
N TYR A 89 -1.02 -2.70 12.93
CA TYR A 89 -2.14 -3.05 12.05
C TYR A 89 -1.66 -3.15 10.61
N HIS A 90 -2.20 -4.11 9.88
CA HIS A 90 -1.99 -4.23 8.44
C HIS A 90 -2.98 -3.32 7.71
N LEU A 91 -2.49 -2.26 7.06
CA LEU A 91 -3.30 -1.21 6.44
C LEU A 91 -3.40 -1.38 4.92
N GLY A 92 -3.49 -2.61 4.45
CA GLY A 92 -3.64 -2.95 3.04
C GLY A 92 -4.12 -4.38 2.84
N PHE A 93 -3.94 -4.86 1.63
CA PHE A 93 -4.33 -6.19 1.20
C PHE A 93 -3.15 -6.85 0.50
N ASP A 94 -2.56 -7.86 1.13
CA ASP A 94 -1.41 -8.57 0.57
C ASP A 94 -1.87 -9.64 -0.41
N LEU A 95 -1.34 -9.57 -1.63
CA LEU A 95 -1.70 -10.39 -2.77
C LEU A 95 -0.46 -11.10 -3.32
N ALA A 96 -0.40 -12.42 -3.18
CA ALA A 96 0.66 -13.24 -3.76
C ALA A 96 0.24 -13.81 -5.11
N SER A 97 1.13 -13.73 -6.09
CA SER A 97 1.01 -14.31 -7.42
C SER A 97 2.28 -15.10 -7.75
N VAL A 98 2.60 -15.23 -9.02
CA VAL A 98 3.92 -15.72 -9.42
C VAL A 98 4.98 -14.69 -9.04
N ARG A 99 6.24 -15.12 -8.87
CA ARG A 99 7.34 -14.21 -8.59
C ARG A 99 7.50 -13.21 -9.73
N ASN A 100 7.71 -11.95 -9.38
CA ASN A 100 7.88 -10.84 -10.34
C ASN A 100 6.68 -10.71 -11.30
N ALA A 101 5.46 -10.84 -10.74
CA ALA A 101 4.23 -10.72 -11.51
C ALA A 101 4.01 -9.27 -11.98
N GLU A 102 3.47 -9.11 -13.19
CA GLU A 102 3.03 -7.80 -13.69
C GLU A 102 1.95 -7.20 -12.78
N VAL A 103 2.13 -5.95 -12.40
CA VAL A 103 1.20 -5.17 -11.57
C VAL A 103 0.47 -4.17 -12.46
N PRO A 104 -0.82 -4.41 -12.76
CA PRO A 104 -1.63 -3.43 -13.48
C PRO A 104 -2.11 -2.32 -12.54
N ALA A 105 -2.30 -1.11 -13.07
CA ALA A 105 -3.05 -0.06 -12.41
C ALA A 105 -4.49 -0.53 -12.18
N ALA A 106 -4.94 -0.54 -10.93
CA ALA A 106 -6.27 -1.04 -10.54
C ALA A 106 -7.42 -0.20 -11.13
N ASN A 107 -7.16 1.08 -11.43
CA ASN A 107 -8.05 1.96 -12.17
C ASN A 107 -7.25 3.11 -12.81
N SER A 108 -7.89 3.89 -13.68
CA SER A 108 -7.28 5.04 -14.34
C SER A 108 -7.02 6.16 -13.34
N GLY A 109 -5.96 6.95 -13.57
CA GLY A 109 -5.57 8.05 -12.68
C GLY A 109 -4.26 8.69 -13.07
N ARG A 110 -3.70 9.47 -12.15
CA ARG A 110 -2.39 10.12 -12.27
C ARG A 110 -1.45 9.61 -11.17
N VAL A 111 -0.25 9.23 -11.53
CA VAL A 111 0.80 8.85 -10.57
C VAL A 111 1.22 10.11 -9.80
N VAL A 112 0.99 10.13 -8.48
CA VAL A 112 1.35 11.24 -7.60
C VAL A 112 2.60 10.95 -6.78
N PHE A 113 2.95 9.68 -6.63
CA PHE A 113 4.21 9.25 -6.00
C PHE A 113 4.78 8.03 -6.72
N CYS A 114 6.09 8.03 -6.94
CA CYS A 114 6.84 6.92 -7.48
C CYS A 114 8.25 6.98 -6.90
N GLY A 115 8.61 6.04 -6.04
CA GLY A 115 9.89 6.05 -5.34
C GLY A 115 9.94 5.05 -4.20
N ASN A 116 10.99 5.14 -3.37
CA ASN A 116 11.11 4.32 -2.16
C ASN A 116 10.51 5.06 -0.95
N LEU A 117 9.72 4.35 -0.14
CA LEU A 117 9.15 4.88 1.09
C LEU A 117 9.29 3.85 2.24
N GLY A 118 10.45 3.79 2.82
CA GLY A 118 10.76 3.06 4.05
C GLY A 118 10.20 1.63 4.10
N ILE A 119 9.21 1.39 4.97
CA ILE A 119 8.61 0.05 5.13
C ILE A 119 7.85 -0.43 3.89
N TYR A 120 7.31 0.47 3.07
CA TYR A 120 6.62 0.13 1.82
C TYR A 120 7.59 -0.26 0.69
N GLY A 121 8.89 0.04 0.82
CA GLY A 121 9.87 -0.20 -0.23
C GLY A 121 9.58 0.64 -1.47
N ASN A 122 9.78 0.09 -2.66
CA ASN A 122 9.38 0.74 -3.90
C ASN A 122 7.86 0.82 -3.96
N LEU A 123 7.36 2.05 -4.04
CA LEU A 123 5.95 2.41 -3.90
C LEU A 123 5.51 3.27 -5.09
N ILE A 124 4.35 2.94 -5.63
CA ILE A 124 3.60 3.82 -6.54
C ILE A 124 2.28 4.20 -5.84
N VAL A 125 1.91 5.48 -5.91
CA VAL A 125 0.58 5.98 -5.52
C VAL A 125 -0.07 6.64 -6.72
N ILE A 126 -1.29 6.23 -7.03
CA ILE A 126 -2.11 6.77 -8.13
C ILE A 126 -3.27 7.54 -7.53
N ASP A 127 -3.39 8.82 -7.88
CA ASP A 127 -4.57 9.65 -7.60
C ASP A 127 -5.66 9.37 -8.64
N HIS A 128 -6.83 9.01 -8.15
CA HIS A 128 -8.03 8.77 -8.95
C HIS A 128 -9.00 9.96 -8.91
N GLY A 129 -8.62 11.03 -8.20
CA GLY A 129 -9.44 12.22 -7.99
C GLY A 129 -10.40 12.10 -6.81
N LEU A 130 -10.90 13.25 -6.38
CA LEU A 130 -11.86 13.38 -5.26
C LEU A 130 -11.35 12.79 -3.94
N GLY A 131 -10.02 12.80 -3.72
CA GLY A 131 -9.38 12.27 -2.52
C GLY A 131 -9.18 10.76 -2.52
N LEU A 132 -9.52 10.06 -3.61
CA LEU A 132 -9.34 8.62 -3.74
C LEU A 132 -8.00 8.29 -4.37
N MET A 133 -7.21 7.43 -3.72
CA MET A 133 -5.93 6.97 -4.24
C MET A 133 -5.76 5.46 -4.07
N SER A 134 -4.97 4.84 -4.93
CA SER A 134 -4.47 3.47 -4.74
C SER A 134 -2.97 3.46 -4.56
N LEU A 135 -2.47 2.55 -3.71
CA LEU A 135 -1.05 2.35 -3.49
C LEU A 135 -0.63 0.91 -3.83
N TYR A 136 0.58 0.79 -4.34
CA TYR A 136 1.21 -0.45 -4.79
C TYR A 136 2.61 -0.50 -4.21
N SER A 137 2.88 -1.40 -3.28
CA SER A 137 4.16 -1.43 -2.58
C SER A 137 4.87 -2.77 -2.63
N HIS A 138 6.08 -2.81 -2.09
CA HIS A 138 7.03 -3.91 -2.16
C HIS A 138 7.48 -4.26 -3.58
N LEU A 139 7.35 -3.29 -4.51
CA LEU A 139 7.64 -3.49 -5.93
C LEU A 139 9.11 -3.81 -6.18
N ASN A 140 9.36 -4.64 -7.19
CA ASN A 140 10.71 -4.92 -7.67
C ASN A 140 11.25 -3.75 -8.51
N ASP A 141 10.41 -3.24 -9.40
CA ASP A 141 10.70 -2.10 -10.28
C ASP A 141 9.47 -1.17 -10.39
N GLN A 142 9.65 -0.07 -11.10
CA GLN A 142 8.62 0.93 -11.36
C GLN A 142 8.73 1.35 -12.82
N LEU A 143 7.69 1.10 -13.62
CA LEU A 143 7.66 1.35 -15.06
C LEU A 143 7.04 2.70 -15.42
N VAL A 144 6.63 3.46 -14.40
CA VAL A 144 6.03 4.79 -14.50
C VAL A 144 6.75 5.76 -13.58
N LYS A 145 6.47 7.03 -13.72
CA LYS A 145 7.00 8.11 -12.85
C LYS A 145 5.90 9.05 -12.38
N ALA A 146 6.19 9.83 -11.35
CA ALA A 146 5.28 10.87 -10.88
C ALA A 146 4.92 11.85 -12.01
N GLY A 147 3.64 12.17 -12.12
CA GLY A 147 3.05 12.98 -13.19
C GLY A 147 2.45 12.19 -14.35
N ASP A 148 2.81 10.91 -14.52
CA ASP A 148 2.27 10.09 -15.61
C ASP A 148 0.76 9.85 -15.41
N VAL A 149 0.00 9.90 -16.51
CA VAL A 149 -1.40 9.46 -16.56
C VAL A 149 -1.43 7.99 -16.95
N VAL A 150 -2.11 7.18 -16.18
CA VAL A 150 -2.24 5.73 -16.41
C VAL A 150 -3.68 5.34 -16.65
N GLN A 151 -3.86 4.30 -17.46
CA GLN A 151 -5.16 3.70 -17.73
C GLN A 151 -5.35 2.46 -16.85
N LYS A 152 -6.59 2.15 -16.51
CA LYS A 152 -6.97 0.90 -15.86
C LYS A 152 -6.39 -0.31 -16.63
N GLY A 153 -5.73 -1.23 -15.93
CA GLY A 153 -5.08 -2.40 -16.52
C GLY A 153 -3.71 -2.16 -17.16
N GLN A 154 -3.24 -0.90 -17.24
CA GLN A 154 -1.88 -0.60 -17.69
C GLN A 154 -0.85 -1.18 -16.72
N ILE A 155 0.15 -1.91 -17.22
CA ILE A 155 1.23 -2.43 -16.37
C ILE A 155 2.11 -1.25 -15.90
N ILE A 156 2.26 -1.12 -14.59
CA ILE A 156 2.98 -0.01 -13.94
C ILE A 156 4.23 -0.47 -13.18
N ALA A 157 4.35 -1.77 -12.88
CA ALA A 157 5.43 -2.33 -12.09
C ALA A 157 5.43 -3.85 -12.17
N HIS A 158 6.40 -4.47 -11.45
CA HIS A 158 6.38 -5.89 -11.11
C HIS A 158 6.41 -6.08 -9.58
N THR A 159 5.79 -7.16 -9.10
CA THR A 159 5.84 -7.54 -7.69
C THR A 159 7.25 -7.83 -7.24
N GLY A 160 7.52 -7.64 -5.96
CA GLY A 160 8.84 -7.88 -5.38
C GLY A 160 8.78 -8.08 -3.87
N SER A 161 9.86 -7.74 -3.21
CA SER A 161 9.97 -7.84 -1.76
C SER A 161 10.75 -6.67 -1.14
N THR A 162 10.75 -5.49 -1.75
CA THR A 162 11.43 -4.32 -1.20
C THR A 162 10.73 -3.82 0.07
N GLY A 163 11.40 -3.00 0.88
CA GLY A 163 10.87 -2.56 2.17
C GLY A 163 10.74 -3.69 3.21
N LEU A 164 9.77 -3.61 4.10
CA LEU A 164 9.56 -4.59 5.18
C LEU A 164 8.70 -5.78 4.69
N ALA A 165 9.20 -6.49 3.68
CA ALA A 165 8.59 -7.67 3.07
C ALA A 165 9.60 -8.82 2.97
N PHE A 166 9.18 -10.06 3.27
CA PHE A 166 10.03 -11.26 3.30
C PHE A 166 9.56 -12.34 2.32
N GLY A 167 8.99 -11.92 1.21
CA GLY A 167 8.54 -12.76 0.11
C GLY A 167 7.92 -11.90 -0.97
N ASP A 168 7.97 -12.37 -2.20
CA ASP A 168 7.40 -11.67 -3.36
C ASP A 168 5.87 -11.60 -3.24
N HIS A 169 5.33 -10.40 -3.16
CA HIS A 169 3.90 -10.12 -3.13
C HIS A 169 3.64 -8.64 -3.45
N LEU A 170 2.40 -8.32 -3.78
CA LEU A 170 1.90 -6.95 -3.83
C LEU A 170 1.20 -6.63 -2.51
N HIS A 171 1.63 -5.59 -1.80
CA HIS A 171 0.80 -4.93 -0.81
C HIS A 171 0.01 -3.83 -1.52
N PHE A 172 -1.29 -4.06 -1.64
CA PHE A 172 -2.26 -3.16 -2.29
C PHE A 172 -3.06 -2.40 -1.24
N GLY A 173 -3.18 -1.08 -1.38
CA GLY A 173 -3.96 -0.24 -0.48
C GLY A 173 -4.86 0.73 -1.22
N ILE A 174 -5.89 1.20 -0.53
CA ILE A 174 -6.74 2.32 -0.95
C ILE A 174 -6.67 3.39 0.12
N LEU A 175 -6.54 4.65 -0.30
CA LEU A 175 -6.58 5.83 0.55
C LEU A 175 -7.79 6.67 0.20
N VAL A 176 -8.48 7.18 1.21
CA VAL A 176 -9.50 8.21 1.09
C VAL A 176 -9.09 9.41 1.93
N GLY A 177 -8.82 10.54 1.28
CA GLY A 177 -8.28 11.72 1.95
C GLY A 177 -6.94 11.47 2.68
N GLY A 178 -6.11 10.55 2.15
CA GLY A 178 -4.83 10.17 2.73
C GLY A 178 -4.91 9.18 3.89
N VAL A 179 -6.10 8.65 4.19
CA VAL A 179 -6.32 7.63 5.23
C VAL A 179 -6.57 6.28 4.57
N GLU A 180 -5.85 5.28 5.01
CA GLU A 180 -6.00 3.91 4.51
C GLU A 180 -7.38 3.35 4.89
N VAL A 181 -8.06 2.77 3.90
CA VAL A 181 -9.35 2.11 4.05
C VAL A 181 -9.31 0.69 3.47
N THR A 182 -10.30 -0.13 3.78
CA THR A 182 -10.36 -1.50 3.24
C THR A 182 -10.44 -1.51 1.72
N PRO A 183 -9.49 -2.16 1.01
CA PRO A 183 -9.54 -2.24 -0.44
C PRO A 183 -10.69 -3.08 -0.99
N LEU A 184 -11.24 -4.03 -0.19
CA LEU A 184 -12.25 -4.99 -0.65
C LEU A 184 -13.51 -4.32 -1.16
N GLU A 185 -13.94 -3.23 -0.54
CA GLU A 185 -15.12 -2.45 -0.95
C GLU A 185 -14.95 -1.85 -2.35
N TRP A 186 -13.74 -1.41 -2.68
CA TRP A 186 -13.40 -0.81 -3.98
C TRP A 186 -13.25 -1.83 -5.11
N LEU A 187 -13.15 -3.11 -4.78
CA LEU A 187 -13.17 -4.22 -5.74
C LEU A 187 -14.60 -4.71 -6.05
N ASP A 188 -15.61 -4.27 -5.29
CA ASP A 188 -17.00 -4.67 -5.45
C ASP A 188 -17.80 -3.59 -6.25
N PRO A 189 -18.20 -3.89 -7.50
CA PRO A 189 -18.96 -2.94 -8.33
C PRO A 189 -20.32 -2.57 -7.75
N LYS A 190 -20.94 -3.48 -6.98
CA LYS A 190 -22.22 -3.21 -6.33
C LYS A 190 -22.04 -2.21 -5.18
N TRP A 191 -21.03 -2.43 -4.33
CA TRP A 191 -20.76 -1.53 -3.22
C TRP A 191 -20.44 -0.10 -3.73
N ILE A 192 -19.59 0.01 -4.77
CA ILE A 192 -19.24 1.30 -5.40
C ILE A 192 -20.49 2.01 -5.93
N LYS A 193 -21.36 1.28 -6.64
CA LYS A 193 -22.62 1.85 -7.14
C LYS A 193 -23.51 2.36 -6.02
N ASP A 194 -23.70 1.56 -4.97
CA ASP A 194 -24.64 1.86 -3.91
C ASP A 194 -24.12 2.96 -2.95
N ASN A 195 -22.81 3.04 -2.74
CA ASN A 195 -22.21 3.91 -1.73
C ASN A 195 -21.47 5.12 -2.29
N VAL A 196 -21.04 5.10 -3.56
CA VAL A 196 -20.23 6.17 -4.16
C VAL A 196 -20.92 6.75 -5.39
N THR A 197 -20.91 6.05 -6.54
CA THR A 197 -21.33 6.64 -7.81
C THR A 197 -22.82 6.95 -7.85
N GLY A 198 -23.68 6.08 -7.34
CA GLY A 198 -25.12 6.34 -7.28
C GLY A 198 -25.48 7.51 -6.35
N ARG A 199 -24.65 7.81 -5.35
CA ARG A 199 -24.83 9.00 -4.49
C ARG A 199 -24.43 10.28 -5.21
N ILE A 200 -23.32 10.23 -5.96
CA ILE A 200 -22.85 11.37 -6.77
C ILE A 200 -23.91 11.69 -7.85
N ASP A 201 -24.39 10.69 -8.59
CA ASP A 201 -25.40 10.85 -9.64
C ASP A 201 -26.69 11.46 -9.08
N ALA A 202 -27.16 10.96 -7.92
CA ALA A 202 -28.34 11.47 -7.25
C ALA A 202 -28.22 12.95 -6.86
N SER A 203 -27.02 13.38 -6.43
CA SER A 203 -26.76 14.78 -6.06
C SER A 203 -26.76 15.73 -7.27
N MET A 204 -26.29 15.25 -8.43
CA MET A 204 -26.27 16.04 -9.68
C MET A 204 -27.67 16.19 -10.30
N THR A 205 -28.58 15.25 -10.03
CA THR A 205 -29.98 15.29 -10.58
C THR A 205 -30.90 16.23 -9.80
N GLN A 206 -30.46 16.69 -8.61
CA GLN A 206 -31.25 17.61 -7.74
C GLN A 206 -30.88 19.09 -7.93
N GLN A 207 -29.97 19.41 -8.82
CA GLN A 207 -29.59 20.79 -9.24
C GLN A 207 -30.25 21.14 -10.59
#